data_582fe7b8d991b3774d7fc9c0338e8975
#
_entry.id   582fe7b8d991b3774d7fc9c0338e8975
#
_cell.length_a   1.000
_cell.length_b   1.000
_cell.length_c   1.000
_cell.angle_alpha   90.00
_cell.angle_beta   90.00
_cell.angle_gamma   90.00
#
_symmetry.space_group_name_H-M   'P 1'
#
loop_
_entity.id
_entity.type
_entity.pdbx_description
1 polymer ?
#
loop_
_entity_poly.entity_id
_entity_poly.type
_entity_poly.pdbx_seq_one_letter_code
_entity_poly.pdbx_strand_id
1 'polypeptide(L)'
;MSLIRDPREVVKAIDFTGVQNGNIHPTDIDCVLEFDNDILILIETKKMGNAIPTGQRLLLERLIDSWHTEHGIAMRVDYTDELIGATSIPLHRCVVGAYYVHGKWHEPRITKKLVEFINLIGEKWQNEKCRF
;
A
#
# COMPACT_ATOMS: atom_id res chain seq x y z
N MET A 1 9.02 11.51 2.77
CA MET A 1 8.30 11.86 1.55
C MET A 1 9.22 11.82 0.36
N SER A 2 8.76 11.22 -0.71
CA SER A 2 9.50 11.16 -1.96
C SER A 2 9.35 12.47 -2.73
N LEU A 3 10.47 13.07 -3.12
CA LEU A 3 10.47 14.27 -3.94
C LEU A 3 10.92 13.91 -5.35
N ILE A 4 10.22 14.45 -6.34
CA ILE A 4 10.63 14.30 -7.74
C ILE A 4 11.75 15.29 -7.98
N ARG A 5 12.98 14.79 -8.05
CA ARG A 5 14.18 15.62 -8.24
C ARG A 5 14.54 15.84 -9.71
N ASP A 6 14.20 14.86 -10.55
CA ASP A 6 14.44 14.93 -11.98
C ASP A 6 13.15 14.51 -12.70
N PRO A 7 12.46 15.46 -13.36
CA PRO A 7 11.20 15.15 -14.06
C PRO A 7 11.35 14.06 -15.12
N ARG A 8 12.53 13.83 -15.65
CA ARG A 8 12.76 12.78 -16.65
C ARG A 8 12.60 11.39 -16.08
N GLU A 9 12.81 11.21 -14.77
CA GLU A 9 12.63 9.93 -14.09
C GLU A 9 11.15 9.53 -13.99
N VAL A 10 10.25 10.50 -14.00
CA VAL A 10 8.80 10.26 -13.86
C VAL A 10 8.23 9.51 -15.06
N VAL A 11 8.84 9.70 -16.25
CA VAL A 11 8.35 9.06 -17.49
C VAL A 11 9.02 7.72 -17.77
N LYS A 12 9.98 7.31 -16.96
CA LYS A 12 10.63 6.00 -17.12
C LYS A 12 9.76 4.92 -16.52
N ALA A 13 9.49 3.89 -17.29
CA ALA A 13 8.84 2.67 -16.84
C ALA A 13 9.87 1.56 -16.72
N ILE A 14 9.63 0.64 -15.79
CA ILE A 14 10.46 -0.56 -15.66
C ILE A 14 9.94 -1.59 -16.65
N ASP A 15 10.83 -2.09 -17.51
CA ASP A 15 10.49 -3.12 -18.48
C ASP A 15 10.86 -4.49 -17.90
N PHE A 16 9.87 -5.33 -17.69
CA PHE A 16 10.04 -6.68 -17.14
C PHE A 16 10.25 -7.77 -18.19
N THR A 17 10.39 -7.38 -19.46
CA THR A 17 10.58 -8.35 -20.56
C THR A 17 11.70 -9.34 -20.25
N GLY A 18 11.42 -10.62 -20.39
CA GLY A 18 12.42 -11.68 -20.15
C GLY A 18 12.54 -12.13 -18.69
N VAL A 19 11.86 -11.45 -17.77
CA VAL A 19 11.84 -11.84 -16.35
C VAL A 19 10.49 -12.49 -16.07
N GLN A 20 10.30 -13.70 -16.58
CA GLN A 20 9.05 -14.42 -16.46
C GLN A 20 9.29 -15.94 -16.52
N ASN A 21 8.55 -16.69 -15.71
CA ASN A 21 8.54 -18.14 -15.73
C ASN A 21 7.10 -18.62 -15.58
N GLY A 22 6.48 -19.02 -16.69
CA GLY A 22 5.06 -19.35 -16.71
C GLY A 22 4.20 -18.15 -16.32
N ASN A 23 3.41 -18.28 -15.28
CA ASN A 23 2.60 -17.20 -14.75
C ASN A 23 3.34 -16.35 -13.69
N ILE A 24 4.60 -16.69 -13.42
CA ILE A 24 5.41 -15.96 -12.44
C ILE A 24 6.13 -14.83 -13.17
N HIS A 25 5.88 -13.61 -12.75
CA HIS A 25 6.51 -12.41 -13.28
C HIS A 25 6.68 -11.38 -12.18
N PRO A 26 7.56 -10.39 -12.35
CA PRO A 26 7.72 -9.34 -11.36
C PRO A 26 6.42 -8.58 -11.13
N THR A 27 6.21 -8.16 -9.89
CA THR A 27 5.07 -7.33 -9.50
C THR A 27 5.61 -6.18 -8.65
N ASP A 28 5.04 -5.00 -8.81
CA ASP A 28 5.38 -3.85 -8.00
C ASP A 28 4.37 -3.68 -6.87
N ILE A 29 4.81 -2.98 -5.82
CA ILE A 29 3.96 -2.53 -4.72
C ILE A 29 4.00 -1.01 -4.75
N ASP A 30 2.82 -0.38 -4.74
CA ASP A 30 2.72 1.06 -4.94
C ASP A 30 3.44 1.86 -3.87
N CYS A 31 3.36 1.43 -2.61
CA CYS A 31 3.99 2.14 -1.51
C CYS A 31 4.34 1.19 -0.38
N VAL A 32 5.52 1.40 0.20
CA VAL A 32 5.97 0.66 1.38
C VAL A 32 6.39 1.66 2.44
N LEU A 33 5.89 1.50 3.64
CA LEU A 33 6.31 2.25 4.82
C LEU A 33 6.87 1.28 5.85
N GLU A 34 7.97 1.65 6.47
CA GLU A 34 8.61 0.83 7.49
C GLU A 34 9.04 1.74 8.64
N PHE A 35 8.73 1.34 9.86
CA PHE A 35 9.02 2.15 11.04
C PHE A 35 9.81 1.32 12.04
N ASP A 36 11.07 1.69 12.22
CA ASP A 36 11.91 1.24 13.31
C ASP A 36 12.09 -0.30 13.40
N ASN A 37 12.10 -0.97 12.24
CA ASN A 37 12.19 -2.42 12.14
C ASN A 37 11.06 -3.14 12.91
N ASP A 38 9.97 -2.46 13.17
CA ASP A 38 8.82 -2.93 13.92
C ASP A 38 7.58 -2.99 13.05
N ILE A 39 7.16 -1.86 12.48
CA ILE A 39 5.93 -1.78 11.68
C ILE A 39 6.27 -1.81 10.19
N LEU A 40 5.61 -2.69 9.45
CA LEU A 40 5.66 -2.74 8.00
C LEU A 40 4.27 -2.47 7.46
N ILE A 41 4.14 -1.49 6.57
CA ILE A 41 2.90 -1.16 5.89
C ILE A 41 3.10 -1.27 4.39
N LEU A 42 2.32 -2.14 3.75
CA LEU A 42 2.29 -2.28 2.30
C LEU A 42 1.00 -1.68 1.77
N ILE A 43 1.09 -0.81 0.77
CA ILE A 43 -0.07 -0.10 0.24
C ILE A 43 -0.22 -0.35 -1.25
N GLU A 44 -1.44 -0.72 -1.65
CA GLU A 44 -1.83 -0.84 -3.03
C GLU A 44 -2.96 0.13 -3.30
N THR A 45 -2.78 1.02 -4.27
CA THR A 45 -3.81 2.00 -4.63
C THR A 45 -4.73 1.43 -5.71
N LYS A 46 -6.03 1.65 -5.56
CA LYS A 46 -7.02 1.24 -6.52
C LYS A 46 -8.07 2.33 -6.69
N LYS A 47 -8.69 2.38 -7.87
CA LYS A 47 -9.88 3.18 -8.05
C LYS A 47 -10.97 2.63 -7.13
N MET A 48 -11.73 3.49 -6.47
CA MET A 48 -12.80 3.07 -5.57
C MET A 48 -13.76 2.11 -6.28
N GLY A 49 -14.05 0.98 -5.62
CA GLY A 49 -14.86 -0.09 -6.15
C GLY A 49 -14.08 -1.20 -6.84
N ASN A 50 -12.79 -1.03 -7.08
CA ASN A 50 -11.97 -2.07 -7.70
C ASN A 50 -11.29 -2.93 -6.63
N ALA A 51 -11.23 -4.24 -6.90
CA ALA A 51 -10.53 -5.18 -6.02
C ALA A 51 -9.06 -5.31 -6.43
N ILE A 52 -8.22 -5.73 -5.48
CA ILE A 52 -6.84 -6.12 -5.77
C ILE A 52 -6.87 -7.44 -6.53
N PRO A 53 -6.17 -7.57 -7.67
CA PRO A 53 -6.07 -8.84 -8.37
C PRO A 53 -5.50 -9.96 -7.48
N THR A 54 -5.97 -11.19 -7.69
CA THR A 54 -5.65 -12.34 -6.82
C THR A 54 -4.15 -12.54 -6.61
N GLY A 55 -3.35 -12.50 -7.67
CA GLY A 55 -1.90 -12.70 -7.56
C GLY A 55 -1.22 -11.64 -6.70
N GLN A 56 -1.62 -10.40 -6.88
CA GLN A 56 -1.11 -9.26 -6.12
C GLN A 56 -1.54 -9.35 -4.65
N ARG A 57 -2.80 -9.73 -4.41
CA ARG A 57 -3.34 -9.94 -3.07
C ARG A 57 -2.57 -11.03 -2.32
N LEU A 58 -2.31 -12.16 -2.97
CA LEU A 58 -1.56 -13.25 -2.36
C LEU A 58 -0.13 -12.83 -2.01
N LEU A 59 0.51 -12.05 -2.86
CA LEU A 59 1.85 -11.53 -2.55
C LEU A 59 1.84 -10.66 -1.30
N LEU A 60 0.90 -9.72 -1.21
CA LEU A 60 0.77 -8.85 -0.04
C LEU A 60 0.55 -9.67 1.23
N GLU A 61 -0.35 -10.64 1.19
CA GLU A 61 -0.64 -11.51 2.34
C GLU A 61 0.62 -12.27 2.78
N ARG A 62 1.35 -12.86 1.83
CA ARG A 62 2.56 -13.64 2.12
C ARG A 62 3.67 -12.78 2.71
N LEU A 63 3.84 -11.57 2.21
CA LEU A 63 4.85 -10.65 2.74
C LEU A 63 4.53 -10.24 4.18
N ILE A 64 3.27 -9.91 4.45
CA ILE A 64 2.83 -9.55 5.80
C ILE A 64 2.94 -10.75 6.75
N ASP A 65 2.50 -11.93 6.32
CA ASP A 65 2.57 -13.14 7.14
C ASP A 65 4.02 -13.52 7.49
N SER A 66 4.98 -13.16 6.63
CA SER A 66 6.41 -13.44 6.84
C SER A 66 7.15 -12.35 7.59
N TRP A 67 6.50 -11.21 7.88
CA TRP A 67 7.14 -10.14 8.63
C TRP A 67 7.53 -10.62 10.03
N HIS A 68 8.70 -10.20 10.52
CA HIS A 68 9.28 -10.75 11.75
C HIS A 68 8.61 -10.29 13.04
N THR A 69 7.69 -9.32 12.99
CA THR A 69 6.88 -8.89 14.12
C THR A 69 5.40 -9.12 13.79
N GLU A 70 4.52 -8.93 14.77
CA GLU A 70 3.07 -8.97 14.55
C GLU A 70 2.52 -7.65 13.99
N HIS A 71 3.40 -6.67 13.75
CA HIS A 71 3.02 -5.33 13.31
C HIS A 71 3.17 -5.14 11.80
N GLY A 72 2.73 -6.11 11.03
CA GLY A 72 2.63 -6.01 9.58
C GLY A 72 1.20 -5.82 9.14
N ILE A 73 0.97 -4.94 8.17
CA ILE A 73 -0.36 -4.68 7.62
C ILE A 73 -0.25 -4.33 6.14
N ALA A 74 -1.15 -4.89 5.33
CA ALA A 74 -1.31 -4.49 3.94
C ALA A 74 -2.65 -3.79 3.76
N MET A 75 -2.70 -2.79 2.89
CA MET A 75 -3.91 -2.00 2.67
C MET A 75 -4.23 -1.86 1.19
N ARG A 76 -5.52 -1.91 0.88
CA ARG A 76 -6.03 -1.35 -0.36
C ARG A 76 -6.48 0.06 -0.05
N VAL A 77 -5.89 1.03 -0.72
CA VAL A 77 -6.18 2.44 -0.53
C VAL A 77 -6.88 2.95 -1.78
N ASP A 78 -8.06 3.52 -1.62
CA ASP A 78 -8.95 3.85 -2.72
C ASP A 78 -8.90 5.34 -3.05
N TYR A 79 -8.89 5.66 -4.35
CA TYR A 79 -9.08 7.03 -4.83
C TYR A 79 -10.38 7.15 -5.61
N THR A 80 -10.95 8.35 -5.60
CA THR A 80 -12.25 8.62 -6.22
C THR A 80 -12.11 8.99 -7.71
N ASP A 81 -13.25 9.00 -8.42
CA ASP A 81 -13.32 9.30 -9.85
C ASP A 81 -12.75 10.67 -10.21
N GLU A 82 -12.79 11.64 -9.30
CA GLU A 82 -12.26 12.98 -9.54
C GLU A 82 -10.74 12.98 -9.79
N LEU A 83 -10.04 11.91 -9.41
CA LEU A 83 -8.61 11.73 -9.67
C LEU A 83 -8.32 10.99 -10.97
N ILE A 84 -9.35 10.51 -11.68
CA ILE A 84 -9.18 9.86 -12.99
C ILE A 84 -8.67 10.90 -13.98
N GLY A 85 -7.61 10.54 -14.71
CA GLY A 85 -6.97 11.45 -15.64
C GLY A 85 -5.95 12.36 -14.99
N ALA A 86 -5.84 12.37 -13.67
CA ALA A 86 -4.75 13.06 -12.98
C ALA A 86 -3.44 12.33 -13.26
N THR A 87 -2.34 13.09 -13.33
CA THR A 87 -1.01 12.52 -13.55
C THR A 87 -0.41 11.96 -12.26
N SER A 88 -1.05 12.21 -11.12
CA SER A 88 -0.60 11.72 -9.82
C SER A 88 -1.78 11.44 -8.91
N ILE A 89 -1.57 10.53 -7.97
CA ILE A 89 -2.55 10.18 -6.95
C ILE A 89 -2.02 10.71 -5.61
N PRO A 90 -2.62 11.77 -5.04
CA PRO A 90 -2.18 12.26 -3.73
C PRO A 90 -2.68 11.33 -2.64
N LEU A 91 -1.76 10.57 -2.04
CA LEU A 91 -2.11 9.57 -1.03
C LEU A 91 -2.87 10.16 0.16
N HIS A 92 -2.58 11.40 0.56
CA HIS A 92 -3.27 12.03 1.69
C HIS A 92 -4.77 12.27 1.43
N ARG A 93 -5.21 12.20 0.16
CA ARG A 93 -6.62 12.35 -0.22
C ARG A 93 -7.33 11.00 -0.38
N CYS A 94 -6.58 9.90 -0.29
CA CYS A 94 -7.12 8.56 -0.45
C CYS A 94 -7.69 8.03 0.86
N VAL A 95 -8.59 7.06 0.77
CA VAL A 95 -9.21 6.43 1.92
C VAL A 95 -8.85 4.96 1.97
N VAL A 96 -8.80 4.39 3.17
CA VAL A 96 -8.53 2.97 3.36
C VAL A 96 -9.79 2.17 3.08
N GLY A 97 -9.78 1.33 2.03
CA GLY A 97 -10.92 0.50 1.64
C GLY A 97 -10.92 -0.86 2.30
N ALA A 98 -9.75 -1.45 2.49
CA ALA A 98 -9.59 -2.74 3.14
C ALA A 98 -8.18 -2.86 3.69
N TYR A 99 -7.99 -3.72 4.68
CA TYR A 99 -6.66 -3.98 5.23
C TYR A 99 -6.51 -5.42 5.69
N TYR A 100 -5.30 -5.95 5.57
CA TYR A 100 -4.95 -7.30 5.95
C TYR A 100 -4.00 -7.27 7.14
N VAL A 101 -4.42 -7.86 8.23
CA VAL A 101 -3.63 -7.96 9.46
C VAL A 101 -3.99 -9.25 10.18
N HIS A 102 -2.98 -9.89 10.78
CA HIS A 102 -3.16 -11.14 11.53
C HIS A 102 -3.94 -12.21 10.76
N GLY A 103 -3.57 -12.39 9.49
CA GLY A 103 -4.11 -13.46 8.65
C GLY A 103 -5.49 -13.22 8.07
N LYS A 104 -6.04 -12.01 8.19
CA LYS A 104 -7.42 -11.76 7.77
C LYS A 104 -7.60 -10.37 7.17
N TRP A 105 -8.41 -10.29 6.12
CA TRP A 105 -8.86 -9.01 5.55
C TRP A 105 -10.03 -8.44 6.34
N HIS A 106 -9.98 -7.12 6.52
CA HIS A 106 -11.01 -6.36 7.22
C HIS A 106 -11.43 -5.16 6.39
N GLU A 107 -12.64 -4.70 6.59
CA GLU A 107 -13.11 -3.42 6.05
C GLU A 107 -13.32 -2.45 7.21
N PRO A 108 -12.82 -1.19 7.11
CA PRO A 108 -13.05 -0.21 8.16
C PRO A 108 -14.54 0.08 8.31
N ARG A 109 -15.04 0.11 9.54
CA ARG A 109 -16.45 0.44 9.82
C ARG A 109 -16.74 1.90 9.53
N ILE A 110 -15.75 2.76 9.78
CA ILE A 110 -15.81 4.19 9.53
C ILE A 110 -14.73 4.52 8.53
N THR A 111 -15.11 5.18 7.44
CA THR A 111 -14.16 5.59 6.40
C THR A 111 -13.12 6.53 6.99
N LYS A 112 -11.85 6.23 6.76
CA LYS A 112 -10.73 7.03 7.23
C LYS A 112 -9.76 7.32 6.10
N LYS A 113 -9.21 8.52 6.10
CA LYS A 113 -8.11 8.84 5.20
C LYS A 113 -6.87 8.07 5.61
N LEU A 114 -5.98 7.84 4.65
CA LEU A 114 -4.77 7.05 4.86
C LEU A 114 -3.94 7.53 6.05
N VAL A 115 -3.64 8.83 6.11
CA VAL A 115 -2.82 9.40 7.19
C VAL A 115 -3.47 9.18 8.55
N GLU A 116 -4.76 9.40 8.65
CA GLU A 116 -5.54 9.17 9.86
C GLU A 116 -5.43 7.73 10.33
N PHE A 117 -5.57 6.78 9.39
CA PHE A 117 -5.48 5.36 9.67
C PHE A 117 -4.08 4.95 10.12
N ILE A 118 -3.04 5.47 9.46
CA ILE A 118 -1.64 5.20 9.84
C ILE A 118 -1.35 5.71 11.25
N ASN A 119 -1.85 6.89 11.60
CA ASN A 119 -1.67 7.44 12.95
C ASN A 119 -2.33 6.56 14.01
N LEU A 120 -3.50 6.00 13.71
CA LEU A 120 -4.16 5.04 14.60
C LEU A 120 -3.37 3.75 14.77
N ILE A 121 -2.74 3.26 13.70
CA ILE A 121 -1.84 2.10 13.77
C ILE A 121 -0.68 2.37 14.72
N GLY A 122 -0.05 3.54 14.61
CA GLY A 122 1.04 3.94 15.47
C GLY A 122 0.64 4.01 16.94
N GLU A 123 -0.53 4.53 17.22
CA GLU A 123 -1.08 4.55 18.57
C GLU A 123 -1.33 3.14 19.11
N LYS A 124 -2.01 2.31 18.32
CA LYS A 124 -2.37 0.95 18.71
C LYS A 124 -1.15 0.09 18.99
N TRP A 125 -0.13 0.21 18.15
CA TRP A 125 1.10 -0.58 18.28
C TRP A 125 2.20 0.14 19.06
N GLN A 126 1.86 1.27 19.67
CA GLN A 126 2.76 2.02 20.56
C GLN A 126 4.11 2.34 19.92
N ASN A 127 4.08 2.80 18.67
CA ASN A 127 5.26 3.22 17.95
C ASN A 127 5.14 4.70 17.59
N GLU A 128 5.91 5.53 18.27
CA GLU A 128 5.85 6.99 18.12
C GLU A 128 6.29 7.48 16.76
N LYS A 129 7.11 6.70 16.05
CA LYS A 129 7.60 7.07 14.72
C LYS A 129 6.53 6.86 13.64
N CYS A 130 5.55 6.00 13.88
CA CYS A 130 4.45 5.73 12.95
C CYS A 130 3.40 6.83 13.07
N ARG A 131 3.74 8.01 12.56
CA ARG A 131 2.88 9.17 12.64
C ARG A 131 3.25 10.20 11.56
N PHE A 132 2.22 10.81 10.97
CA PHE A 132 2.37 11.90 10.00
C PHE A 132 1.61 13.15 10.41
#